data_9b2317019a0bfcd86f3de38fea049c3e
#
_entry.id   9b2317019a0bfcd86f3de38fea049c3e
#
_cell.length_a   1.000
_cell.length_b   1.000
_cell.length_c   1.000
_cell.angle_alpha   90.00
_cell.angle_beta   90.00
_cell.angle_gamma   90.00
#
_symmetry.space_group_name_H-M   'P 1'
#
loop_
_entity.id
_entity.type
_entity.pdbx_description
1 polymer ?
#
loop_
_entity_poly.entity_id
_entity_poly.type
_entity_poly.pdbx_seq_one_letter_code
_entity_poly.pdbx_strand_id
1 'polypeptide(L)'
;MLQYGFLFCLKTCMIIHELSEMMILEELGMIIGFVIWSFCAVLFFIVGVVDLKSAKPVGFFTGVKPPKITDVKKYNKAVALLWFITGIVFELIGLPFLFLKQNSPGFVFMMLATVALVIVMMVVYLSISRKYEER
;
A
#
# COMPACT_ATOMS: atom_id res chain seq x y z
N MET A 1 2.83 29.46 49.43
CA MET A 1 2.91 29.94 48.04
C MET A 1 4.00 29.21 47.22
N LEU A 2 5.23 29.15 47.69
CA LEU A 2 6.32 28.46 46.99
C LEU A 2 6.08 26.96 46.75
N GLN A 3 5.44 26.27 47.66
CA GLN A 3 5.16 24.83 47.59
C GLN A 3 4.15 24.46 46.48
N TYR A 4 3.14 25.33 46.28
CA TYR A 4 2.17 25.13 45.18
C TYR A 4 2.77 25.41 43.82
N GLY A 5 3.68 26.37 43.67
CA GLY A 5 4.41 26.64 42.44
C GLY A 5 5.32 25.50 42.04
N PHE A 6 6.00 24.87 43.00
CA PHE A 6 6.88 23.72 42.76
C PHE A 6 6.09 22.46 42.34
N LEU A 7 4.97 22.17 43.00
CA LEU A 7 4.06 21.07 42.64
C LEU A 7 3.45 21.25 41.23
N PHE A 8 3.08 22.49 40.89
CA PHE A 8 2.56 22.83 39.58
C PHE A 8 3.62 22.63 38.47
N CYS A 9 4.86 23.07 38.76
CA CYS A 9 5.98 22.89 37.84
C CYS A 9 6.29 21.40 37.61
N LEU A 10 6.30 20.57 38.65
CA LEU A 10 6.51 19.12 38.54
C LEU A 10 5.39 18.43 37.74
N LYS A 11 4.13 18.76 37.97
CA LYS A 11 2.99 18.23 37.23
C LYS A 11 3.07 18.60 35.75
N THR A 12 3.39 19.87 35.48
CA THR A 12 3.54 20.33 34.08
C THR A 12 4.69 19.61 33.38
N CYS A 13 5.82 19.42 34.06
CA CYS A 13 6.97 18.68 33.50
C CYS A 13 6.62 17.21 33.21
N MET A 14 5.89 16.52 34.10
CA MET A 14 5.45 15.13 33.85
C MET A 14 4.48 15.05 32.67
N ILE A 15 3.52 15.98 32.56
CA ILE A 15 2.58 16.01 31.44
C ILE A 15 3.31 16.24 30.11
N ILE A 16 4.28 17.15 30.07
CA ILE A 16 5.09 17.41 28.87
C ILE A 16 5.90 16.18 28.51
N HIS A 17 6.46 15.46 29.46
CA HIS A 17 7.21 14.23 29.23
C HIS A 17 6.30 13.13 28.66
N GLU A 18 5.14 12.88 29.23
CA GLU A 18 4.16 11.90 28.71
C GLU A 18 3.69 12.26 27.30
N LEU A 19 3.42 13.54 27.03
CA LEU A 19 3.03 14.01 25.70
C LEU A 19 4.15 13.82 24.68
N SER A 20 5.41 14.04 25.05
CA SER A 20 6.55 13.84 24.17
C SER A 20 6.77 12.36 23.83
N GLU A 21 6.59 11.45 24.81
CA GLU A 21 6.68 10.01 24.55
C GLU A 21 5.55 9.53 23.63
N MET A 22 4.31 10.00 23.86
CA MET A 22 3.20 9.66 22.98
C MET A 22 3.42 10.13 21.52
N MET A 23 3.96 11.33 21.33
CA MET A 23 4.28 11.83 19.97
C MET A 23 5.36 11.00 19.29
N ILE A 24 6.41 10.61 20.01
CA ILE A 24 7.48 9.76 19.49
C ILE A 24 6.93 8.38 19.10
N LEU A 25 6.07 7.79 19.91
CA LEU A 25 5.43 6.51 19.62
C LEU A 25 4.51 6.59 18.38
N GLU A 26 3.78 7.70 18.22
CA GLU A 26 2.94 7.95 17.06
C GLU A 26 3.78 8.07 15.78
N GLU A 27 4.85 8.86 15.80
CA GLU A 27 5.76 9.01 14.65
C GLU A 27 6.44 7.69 14.30
N LEU A 28 6.90 6.93 15.29
CA LEU A 28 7.50 5.61 15.07
C LEU A 28 6.50 4.64 14.45
N GLY A 29 5.26 4.64 14.93
CA GLY A 29 4.17 3.83 14.38
C GLY A 29 3.88 4.15 12.90
N MET A 30 3.92 5.42 12.54
CA MET A 30 3.73 5.88 11.16
C MET A 30 4.87 5.43 10.24
N ILE A 31 6.12 5.52 10.70
CA ILE A 31 7.30 5.05 9.95
C ILE A 31 7.24 3.54 9.76
N ILE A 32 6.93 2.79 10.80
CA ILE A 32 6.76 1.32 10.72
C ILE A 32 5.63 0.98 9.73
N GLY A 33 4.51 1.69 9.80
CA GLY A 33 3.40 1.54 8.86
C GLY A 33 3.84 1.75 7.41
N PHE A 34 4.62 2.80 7.15
CA PHE A 34 5.17 3.07 5.82
C PHE A 34 6.13 1.96 5.35
N VAL A 35 7.00 1.47 6.21
CA VAL A 35 7.93 0.38 5.88
C VAL A 35 7.17 -0.89 5.49
N ILE A 36 6.12 -1.26 6.24
CA ILE A 36 5.26 -2.41 5.92
C ILE A 36 4.54 -2.17 4.59
N TRP A 37 4.03 -0.97 4.36
CA TRP A 37 3.38 -0.57 3.13
C TRP A 37 4.30 -0.70 1.91
N SER A 38 5.50 -0.15 2.00
CA SER A 38 6.53 -0.25 0.95
C SER A 38 6.94 -1.70 0.68
N PHE A 39 7.00 -2.53 1.71
CA PHE A 39 7.24 -3.97 1.54
C PHE A 39 6.14 -4.62 0.69
N CYS A 40 4.87 -4.27 0.89
CA CYS A 40 3.77 -4.73 0.05
C CYS A 40 3.91 -4.24 -1.40
N ALA A 41 4.35 -3.00 -1.61
CA ALA A 41 4.63 -2.48 -2.96
C ALA A 41 5.72 -3.29 -3.68
N VAL A 42 6.79 -3.64 -2.96
CA VAL A 42 7.87 -4.51 -3.50
C VAL A 42 7.34 -5.87 -3.92
N LEU A 43 6.38 -6.47 -3.19
CA LEU A 43 5.75 -7.73 -3.57
C LEU A 43 5.04 -7.63 -4.93
N PHE A 44 4.38 -6.51 -5.25
CA PHE A 44 3.79 -6.29 -6.57
C PHE A 44 4.84 -6.30 -7.69
N PHE A 45 6.01 -5.71 -7.46
CA PHE A 45 7.11 -5.77 -8.42
C PHE A 45 7.65 -7.19 -8.60
N ILE A 46 7.78 -7.96 -7.53
CA ILE A 46 8.22 -9.36 -7.59
C ILE A 46 7.24 -10.18 -8.42
N VAL A 47 5.93 -10.04 -8.17
CA VAL A 47 4.90 -10.74 -8.96
C VAL A 47 4.99 -10.35 -10.44
N GLY A 48 5.13 -9.06 -10.74
CA GLY A 48 5.30 -8.58 -12.11
C GLY A 48 6.50 -9.21 -12.82
N VAL A 49 7.65 -9.34 -12.13
CA VAL A 49 8.86 -10.00 -12.69
C VAL A 49 8.62 -11.50 -12.91
N VAL A 50 7.95 -12.18 -11.99
CA VAL A 50 7.61 -13.60 -12.12
C VAL A 50 6.68 -13.82 -13.31
N ASP A 51 5.67 -12.97 -13.50
CA ASP A 51 4.72 -13.03 -14.59
C ASP A 51 5.43 -12.83 -15.95
N LEU A 52 6.37 -11.88 -16.02
CA LEU A 52 7.19 -11.69 -17.23
C LEU A 52 7.98 -12.92 -17.65
N LYS A 53 8.46 -13.70 -16.69
CA LYS A 53 9.30 -14.88 -16.92
C LYS A 53 8.49 -16.16 -17.10
N SER A 54 7.18 -16.13 -16.85
CA SER A 54 6.32 -17.30 -16.94
C SER A 54 6.14 -17.74 -18.40
N ALA A 55 6.32 -19.04 -18.64
CA ALA A 55 6.04 -19.66 -19.94
C ALA A 55 4.56 -20.04 -20.12
N LYS A 56 3.75 -19.98 -19.06
CA LYS A 56 2.32 -20.30 -19.05
C LYS A 56 1.50 -19.04 -18.84
N PRO A 57 0.23 -19.00 -19.29
CA PRO A 57 -0.65 -17.88 -18.98
C PRO A 57 -0.74 -17.69 -17.46
N VAL A 58 -0.46 -16.47 -16.98
CA VAL A 58 -0.54 -16.15 -15.55
C VAL A 58 -1.98 -15.87 -15.16
N GLY A 59 -2.40 -16.40 -14.00
CA GLY A 59 -3.70 -16.12 -13.42
C GLY A 59 -3.60 -15.01 -12.38
N PHE A 60 -4.60 -14.15 -12.32
CA PHE A 60 -4.68 -13.12 -11.29
C PHE A 60 -5.16 -13.67 -9.94
N PHE A 61 -6.06 -14.64 -9.99
CA PHE A 61 -6.63 -15.25 -8.79
C PHE A 61 -6.06 -16.65 -8.56
N THR A 62 -5.64 -16.92 -7.33
CA THR A 62 -5.18 -18.25 -6.92
C THR A 62 -6.32 -19.27 -7.07
N GLY A 63 -6.06 -20.35 -7.80
CA GLY A 63 -7.04 -21.41 -8.03
C GLY A 63 -7.99 -21.22 -9.20
N VAL A 64 -8.01 -20.08 -9.86
CA VAL A 64 -8.75 -19.86 -11.11
C VAL A 64 -7.82 -20.14 -12.30
N LYS A 65 -8.21 -21.10 -13.14
CA LYS A 65 -7.46 -21.36 -14.37
C LYS A 65 -7.62 -20.16 -15.30
N PRO A 66 -6.51 -19.61 -15.83
CA PRO A 66 -6.61 -18.55 -16.84
C PRO A 66 -7.35 -19.07 -18.06
N PRO A 67 -8.08 -18.22 -18.79
CA PRO A 67 -8.72 -18.59 -20.04
C PRO A 67 -7.68 -19.05 -21.05
N LYS A 68 -8.12 -19.71 -22.12
CA LYS A 68 -7.22 -20.05 -23.24
C LYS A 68 -6.73 -18.75 -23.87
N ILE A 69 -5.42 -18.55 -23.88
CA ILE A 69 -4.78 -17.31 -24.33
C ILE A 69 -4.08 -17.57 -25.67
N THR A 70 -4.37 -16.74 -26.66
CA THR A 70 -3.80 -16.84 -28.03
C THR A 70 -2.31 -16.53 -28.04
N ASP A 71 -1.86 -15.49 -27.33
CA ASP A 71 -0.45 -15.08 -27.26
C ASP A 71 -0.04 -14.90 -25.78
N VAL A 72 0.45 -15.98 -25.20
CA VAL A 72 0.85 -16.05 -23.78
C VAL A 72 1.91 -15.00 -23.44
N LYS A 73 2.87 -14.76 -24.33
CA LYS A 73 3.99 -13.84 -24.07
C LYS A 73 3.51 -12.38 -23.98
N LYS A 74 2.64 -11.97 -24.90
CA LYS A 74 2.06 -10.60 -24.87
C LYS A 74 1.10 -10.44 -23.72
N TYR A 75 0.30 -11.45 -23.41
CA TYR A 75 -0.60 -11.45 -22.27
C TYR A 75 0.17 -11.28 -20.95
N ASN A 76 1.17 -12.14 -20.69
CA ASN A 76 1.97 -12.08 -19.46
C ASN A 76 2.70 -10.74 -19.33
N LYS A 77 3.19 -10.16 -20.45
CA LYS A 77 3.80 -8.83 -20.44
C LYS A 77 2.78 -7.74 -20.04
N ALA A 78 1.55 -7.82 -20.54
CA ALA A 78 0.51 -6.85 -20.20
C ALA A 78 0.10 -6.96 -18.71
N VAL A 79 -0.03 -8.18 -18.18
CA VAL A 79 -0.34 -8.43 -16.77
C VAL A 79 0.82 -7.97 -15.87
N ALA A 80 2.06 -8.27 -16.25
CA ALA A 80 3.23 -7.81 -15.50
C ALA A 80 3.32 -6.28 -15.45
N LEU A 81 3.03 -5.60 -16.57
CA LEU A 81 2.99 -4.14 -16.60
C LEU A 81 1.90 -3.59 -15.67
N LEU A 82 0.74 -4.26 -15.60
CA LEU A 82 -0.32 -3.91 -14.65
C LEU A 82 0.18 -3.99 -13.21
N TRP A 83 0.92 -5.04 -12.83
CA TRP A 83 1.52 -5.19 -11.51
C TRP A 83 2.52 -4.08 -11.19
N PHE A 84 3.39 -3.72 -12.14
CA PHE A 84 4.36 -2.64 -11.95
C PHE A 84 3.69 -1.29 -11.74
N ILE A 85 2.71 -0.96 -12.58
CA ILE A 85 1.95 0.31 -12.45
C ILE A 85 1.22 0.33 -11.10
N THR A 86 0.57 -0.78 -10.72
CA THR A 86 -0.12 -0.90 -9.44
C THR A 86 0.85 -0.71 -8.27
N GLY A 87 2.03 -1.31 -8.32
CA GLY A 87 3.05 -1.15 -7.28
C GLY A 87 3.50 0.30 -7.12
N ILE A 88 3.72 1.01 -8.22
CA ILE A 88 4.08 2.44 -8.20
C ILE A 88 2.94 3.28 -7.61
N VAL A 89 1.72 3.11 -8.09
CA VAL A 89 0.56 3.87 -7.60
C VAL A 89 0.27 3.56 -6.13
N PHE A 90 0.40 2.28 -5.73
CA PHE A 90 0.26 1.86 -4.34
C PHE A 90 1.28 2.56 -3.43
N GLU A 91 2.55 2.65 -3.84
CA GLU A 91 3.58 3.35 -3.08
C GLU A 91 3.26 4.85 -2.96
N LEU A 92 2.80 5.50 -4.04
CA LEU A 92 2.39 6.91 -4.00
C LEU A 92 1.22 7.15 -3.04
N ILE A 93 0.26 6.23 -2.97
CA ILE A 93 -0.85 6.28 -2.01
C ILE A 93 -0.34 6.16 -0.56
N GLY A 94 0.77 5.46 -0.34
CA GLY A 94 1.39 5.29 0.98
C GLY A 94 2.21 6.48 1.48
N LEU A 95 2.63 7.41 0.59
CA LEU A 95 3.41 8.58 1.00
C LEU A 95 2.81 9.40 2.16
N PRO A 96 1.47 9.55 2.28
CA PRO A 96 0.86 10.23 3.41
C PRO A 96 1.25 9.69 4.79
N PHE A 97 1.69 8.42 4.92
CA PHE A 97 2.24 7.90 6.17
C PHE A 97 3.41 8.73 6.71
N LEU A 98 4.17 9.39 5.84
CA LEU A 98 5.35 10.17 6.23
C LEU A 98 5.01 11.61 6.66
N PHE A 99 3.81 12.11 6.31
CA PHE A 99 3.46 13.52 6.47
C PHE A 99 2.19 13.76 7.28
N LEU A 100 1.30 12.76 7.37
CA LEU A 100 0.03 12.90 8.06
C LEU A 100 0.10 12.34 9.48
N LYS A 101 -0.68 12.95 10.37
CA LYS A 101 -0.92 12.40 11.71
C LYS A 101 -1.88 11.21 11.63
N GLN A 102 -1.73 10.24 12.51
CA GLN A 102 -2.46 8.97 12.53
C GLN A 102 -3.99 9.12 12.46
N ASN A 103 -4.56 10.13 13.10
CA ASN A 103 -6.02 10.37 13.15
C ASN A 103 -6.49 11.45 12.16
N SER A 104 -5.71 11.74 11.12
CA SER A 104 -6.11 12.76 10.15
C SER A 104 -7.14 12.23 9.14
N PRO A 105 -8.04 13.07 8.61
CA PRO A 105 -8.97 12.68 7.53
C PRO A 105 -8.24 12.14 6.29
N GLY A 106 -6.98 12.51 6.08
CA GLY A 106 -6.14 12.02 4.99
C GLY A 106 -5.96 10.50 5.00
N PHE A 107 -5.99 9.87 6.18
CA PHE A 107 -5.96 8.41 6.29
C PHE A 107 -7.20 7.75 5.68
N VAL A 108 -8.37 8.33 5.87
CA VAL A 108 -9.61 7.83 5.27
C VAL A 108 -9.52 7.90 3.75
N PHE A 109 -9.02 9.02 3.21
CA PHE A 109 -8.80 9.15 1.76
C PHE A 109 -7.78 8.14 1.22
N MET A 110 -6.71 7.86 1.95
CA MET A 110 -5.72 6.85 1.59
C MET A 110 -6.34 5.45 1.53
N MET A 111 -7.17 5.08 2.50
CA MET A 111 -7.89 3.81 2.51
C MET A 111 -8.86 3.70 1.32
N LEU A 112 -9.62 4.75 1.03
CA LEU A 112 -10.54 4.80 -0.11
C LEU A 112 -9.78 4.73 -1.45
N ALA A 113 -8.65 5.42 -1.57
CA ALA A 113 -7.80 5.36 -2.75
C ALA A 113 -7.24 3.95 -2.99
N THR A 114 -6.88 3.24 -1.93
CA THR A 114 -6.41 1.84 -2.01
C THR A 114 -7.52 0.91 -2.52
N VAL A 115 -8.73 1.05 -2.00
CA VAL A 115 -9.90 0.27 -2.47
C VAL A 115 -10.18 0.57 -3.95
N ALA A 116 -10.17 1.85 -4.34
CA ALA A 116 -10.35 2.27 -5.72
C ALA A 116 -9.25 1.68 -6.64
N LEU A 117 -7.99 1.68 -6.20
CA LEU A 117 -6.87 1.09 -6.94
C LEU A 117 -7.11 -0.40 -7.22
N VAL A 118 -7.55 -1.17 -6.21
CA VAL A 118 -7.85 -2.60 -6.37
C VAL A 118 -8.97 -2.81 -7.38
N ILE A 119 -10.04 -2.02 -7.33
CA ILE A 119 -11.16 -2.11 -8.29
C ILE A 119 -10.66 -1.81 -9.72
N VAL A 120 -9.90 -0.73 -9.91
CA VAL A 120 -9.32 -0.37 -11.21
C VAL A 120 -8.42 -1.49 -11.73
N MET A 121 -7.56 -2.03 -10.87
CA MET A 121 -6.68 -3.14 -11.21
C MET A 121 -7.47 -4.36 -11.71
N MET A 122 -8.57 -4.72 -11.02
CA MET A 122 -9.43 -5.84 -11.45
C MET A 122 -10.08 -5.57 -12.81
N VAL A 123 -10.61 -4.38 -13.04
CA VAL A 123 -11.24 -4.00 -14.32
C VAL A 123 -10.23 -4.04 -15.46
N VAL A 124 -9.03 -3.51 -15.25
CA VAL A 124 -7.96 -3.53 -16.27
C VAL A 124 -7.51 -4.96 -16.53
N TYR A 125 -7.33 -5.79 -15.50
CA TYR A 125 -7.01 -7.21 -15.67
C TYR A 125 -8.05 -7.95 -16.51
N LEU A 126 -9.34 -7.78 -16.22
CA LEU A 126 -10.42 -8.39 -17.00
C LEU A 126 -10.42 -7.93 -18.46
N SER A 127 -10.09 -6.66 -18.69
CA SER A 127 -9.97 -6.11 -20.05
C SER A 127 -8.80 -6.72 -20.81
N ILE A 128 -7.65 -6.91 -20.15
CA ILE A 128 -6.48 -7.59 -20.71
C ILE A 128 -6.83 -9.05 -21.01
N SER A 129 -7.45 -9.76 -20.07
CA SER A 129 -7.83 -11.16 -20.21
C SER A 129 -8.73 -11.35 -21.42
N ARG A 130 -9.81 -10.57 -21.55
CA ARG A 130 -10.75 -10.61 -22.68
C ARG A 130 -10.08 -10.32 -24.04
N LYS A 131 -9.08 -9.43 -24.06
CA LYS A 131 -8.37 -9.06 -25.28
C LYS A 131 -7.54 -10.19 -25.85
N TYR A 132 -6.98 -11.03 -25.00
CA TYR A 132 -6.06 -12.12 -25.40
C TYR A 132 -6.72 -13.51 -25.35
N GLU A 133 -8.00 -13.60 -24.91
CA GLU A 133 -8.76 -14.84 -24.89
C GLU A 133 -9.06 -15.33 -26.31
N GLU A 134 -8.86 -16.65 -26.55
CA GLU A 134 -9.30 -17.30 -27.79
C GLU A 134 -10.82 -17.27 -27.87
N ARG A 135 -11.35 -16.69 -28.94
CA ARG A 135 -12.77 -16.76 -29.31
C ARG A 135 -13.11 -18.04 -30.06
#